data_d5298e61ac0cf8802851707b5a60b513
#
_entry.id   d5298e61ac0cf8802851707b5a60b513
#
_cell.length_a   1.000
_cell.length_b   1.000
_cell.length_c   1.000
_cell.angle_alpha   90.00
_cell.angle_beta   90.00
_cell.angle_gamma   90.00
#
_symmetry.space_group_name_H-M   'P 1'
#
loop_
_entity.id
_entity.type
_entity.pdbx_description
1 polymer ?
#
loop_
_entity_poly.entity_id
_entity_poly.type
_entity_poly.pdbx_seq_one_letter_code
_entity_poly.pdbx_strand_id
1 'polypeptide(L)'
;MNPERHPRPALLAALLLTLSAPQAMALSGDKDQPIDIVADSVDIDEARGTSTYTGNVEINQGSIRLLADKVVVEHRPGQPRKVNASGAPAKFRQLPDNSKEYVTGTARQLHYQLDSEELVLDGDAQLNQGKDRFNSDRIVYDRVKAVVKAGAAAQGKERVRVTIQPGQR
;
A
#
# COMPACT_ATOMS: atom_id res chain seq x y z
N MET A 1 -66.37 -24.63 54.24
CA MET A 1 -64.97 -25.04 54.37
C MET A 1 -64.43 -25.00 52.96
N ASN A 2 -63.69 -23.99 52.61
CA ASN A 2 -63.28 -23.62 51.27
C ASN A 2 -61.81 -23.96 51.16
N PRO A 3 -61.31 -24.75 50.17
CA PRO A 3 -59.91 -24.98 50.04
C PRO A 3 -59.32 -23.91 49.05
N GLU A 4 -58.34 -23.24 49.57
CA GLU A 4 -57.51 -22.21 48.92
C GLU A 4 -56.81 -22.75 47.66
N ARG A 5 -56.99 -22.03 46.55
CA ARG A 5 -56.25 -22.31 45.29
C ARG A 5 -54.97 -21.53 45.31
N HIS A 6 -53.84 -22.18 45.44
CA HIS A 6 -52.54 -21.56 45.25
C HIS A 6 -52.24 -21.35 43.76
N PRO A 7 -51.82 -20.14 43.33
CA PRO A 7 -51.38 -19.92 41.97
C PRO A 7 -49.96 -20.46 41.80
N ARG A 8 -49.75 -21.24 40.76
CA ARG A 8 -48.45 -21.76 40.31
C ARG A 8 -47.70 -20.63 39.63
N PRO A 9 -46.42 -20.33 39.94
CA PRO A 9 -45.64 -19.38 39.21
C PRO A 9 -45.21 -20.00 37.88
N ALA A 10 -45.60 -19.34 36.80
CA ALA A 10 -45.11 -19.65 35.42
C ALA A 10 -43.64 -19.20 35.33
N LEU A 11 -42.73 -20.16 35.18
CA LEU A 11 -41.32 -19.91 34.84
C LEU A 11 -41.26 -19.46 33.40
N LEU A 12 -41.07 -18.14 33.16
CA LEU A 12 -40.64 -17.58 31.88
C LEU A 12 -39.15 -17.88 31.70
N ALA A 13 -38.84 -18.90 30.91
CA ALA A 13 -37.50 -19.15 30.45
C ALA A 13 -37.14 -18.12 29.36
N ALA A 14 -36.41 -17.05 29.76
CA ALA A 14 -35.85 -16.10 28.80
C ALA A 14 -34.68 -16.77 28.05
N LEU A 15 -34.93 -17.14 26.82
CA LEU A 15 -33.92 -17.64 25.88
C LEU A 15 -33.05 -16.46 25.42
N LEU A 16 -31.91 -16.23 26.07
CA LEU A 16 -30.88 -15.29 25.58
C LEU A 16 -30.24 -15.84 24.31
N LEU A 17 -30.72 -15.40 23.14
CA LEU A 17 -30.00 -15.55 21.88
C LEU A 17 -28.76 -14.64 21.93
N THR A 18 -27.60 -15.18 22.23
CA THR A 18 -26.33 -14.50 22.03
C THR A 18 -26.06 -14.42 20.53
N LEU A 19 -26.34 -13.25 19.91
CA LEU A 19 -25.84 -12.91 18.58
C LEU A 19 -24.31 -12.80 18.69
N SER A 20 -23.60 -13.86 18.33
CA SER A 20 -22.18 -13.78 18.01
C SER A 20 -22.05 -13.03 16.69
N ALA A 21 -21.82 -11.71 16.73
CA ALA A 21 -21.43 -10.95 15.58
C ALA A 21 -20.08 -11.49 15.09
N PRO A 22 -19.92 -11.83 13.77
CA PRO A 22 -18.61 -12.15 13.25
C PRO A 22 -17.73 -10.92 13.46
N GLN A 23 -16.64 -11.09 14.19
CA GLN A 23 -15.60 -10.07 14.26
C GLN A 23 -15.01 -9.98 12.85
N ALA A 24 -15.36 -8.93 12.11
CA ALA A 24 -14.66 -8.54 10.91
C ALA A 24 -13.22 -8.25 11.34
N MET A 25 -12.31 -9.17 11.08
CA MET A 25 -10.89 -8.88 11.17
C MET A 25 -10.63 -7.81 10.11
N ALA A 26 -10.46 -6.56 10.56
CA ALA A 26 -9.93 -5.51 9.72
C ALA A 26 -8.53 -5.99 9.30
N LEU A 27 -8.34 -6.26 8.00
CA LEU A 27 -7.02 -6.44 7.44
C LEU A 27 -6.26 -5.15 7.77
N SER A 28 -5.24 -5.26 8.64
CA SER A 28 -4.34 -4.15 8.89
C SER A 28 -3.74 -3.76 7.54
N GLY A 29 -3.87 -2.48 7.14
CA GLY A 29 -3.34 -2.00 5.88
C GLY A 29 -1.83 -2.26 5.78
N ASP A 30 -1.27 -2.25 4.58
CA ASP A 30 0.16 -2.48 4.35
C ASP A 30 1.08 -1.70 5.30
N LYS A 31 0.69 -0.46 5.65
CA LYS A 31 1.46 0.44 6.54
C LYS A 31 1.66 -0.09 7.96
N ASP A 32 0.79 -0.97 8.42
CA ASP A 32 0.83 -1.55 9.77
C ASP A 32 1.62 -2.87 9.81
N GLN A 33 2.08 -3.34 8.63
CA GLN A 33 2.91 -4.53 8.51
C GLN A 33 4.39 -4.21 8.72
N PRO A 34 5.18 -5.15 9.24
CA PRO A 34 6.64 -5.02 9.30
C PRO A 34 7.23 -4.72 7.93
N ILE A 35 8.32 -3.96 7.91
CA ILE A 35 9.11 -3.70 6.71
C ILE A 35 10.31 -4.66 6.74
N ASP A 36 10.38 -5.57 5.77
CA ASP A 36 11.53 -6.45 5.55
C ASP A 36 12.37 -5.92 4.40
N ILE A 37 13.68 -5.79 4.61
CA ILE A 37 14.63 -5.30 3.61
C ILE A 37 15.76 -6.32 3.44
N VAL A 38 16.01 -6.72 2.20
CA VAL A 38 17.15 -7.56 1.81
C VAL A 38 17.99 -6.76 0.82
N ALA A 39 19.32 -6.76 0.99
CA ALA A 39 20.26 -6.09 0.10
C ALA A 39 21.64 -6.75 0.23
N ASP A 40 22.53 -6.50 -0.73
CA ASP A 40 23.92 -6.98 -0.66
C ASP A 40 24.72 -6.22 0.40
N SER A 41 24.41 -4.93 0.63
CA SER A 41 25.03 -4.11 1.66
C SER A 41 24.10 -3.04 2.21
N VAL A 42 24.36 -2.62 3.46
CA VAL A 42 23.70 -1.51 4.13
C VAL A 42 24.71 -0.57 4.79
N ASP A 43 24.46 0.73 4.67
CA ASP A 43 25.17 1.79 5.38
C ASP A 43 24.13 2.64 6.13
N ILE A 44 24.28 2.78 7.44
CA ILE A 44 23.36 3.54 8.30
C ILE A 44 24.09 4.72 8.90
N ASP A 45 23.68 5.92 8.56
CA ASP A 45 24.17 7.19 9.10
C ASP A 45 23.10 7.79 10.03
N GLU A 46 23.22 7.51 11.31
CA GLU A 46 22.28 8.02 12.32
C GLU A 46 22.35 9.53 12.46
N ALA A 47 23.53 10.13 12.24
CA ALA A 47 23.71 11.58 12.35
C ALA A 47 22.95 12.33 11.25
N ARG A 48 22.88 11.74 10.06
CA ARG A 48 22.11 12.26 8.93
C ARG A 48 20.67 11.75 8.89
N GLY A 49 20.34 10.75 9.70
CA GLY A 49 19.05 10.08 9.66
C GLY A 49 18.80 9.39 8.33
N THR A 50 19.82 8.70 7.79
CA THR A 50 19.69 7.99 6.50
C THR A 50 20.19 6.56 6.59
N SER A 51 19.50 5.65 5.88
CA SER A 51 19.97 4.29 5.64
C SER A 51 20.06 4.06 4.14
N THR A 52 21.23 3.61 3.66
CA THR A 52 21.46 3.30 2.24
C THR A 52 21.65 1.80 2.08
N TYR A 53 20.81 1.21 1.26
CA TYR A 53 20.86 -0.20 0.86
C TYR A 53 21.33 -0.26 -0.58
N THR A 54 22.26 -1.18 -0.89
CA THR A 54 22.86 -1.28 -2.23
C THR A 54 22.97 -2.73 -2.66
N GLY A 55 22.68 -2.99 -3.94
CA GLY A 55 22.77 -4.28 -4.61
C GLY A 55 21.57 -5.18 -4.32
N ASN A 56 20.86 -5.57 -5.37
CA ASN A 56 19.72 -6.50 -5.34
C ASN A 56 18.70 -6.18 -4.24
N VAL A 57 18.40 -4.89 -4.03
CA VAL A 57 17.55 -4.48 -2.92
C VAL A 57 16.12 -4.93 -3.15
N GLU A 58 15.57 -5.64 -2.17
CA GLU A 58 14.18 -6.02 -2.09
C GLU A 58 13.58 -5.49 -0.77
N ILE A 59 12.47 -4.76 -0.87
CA ILE A 59 11.68 -4.30 0.28
C ILE A 59 10.28 -4.90 0.18
N ASN A 60 9.83 -5.50 1.27
CA ASN A 60 8.48 -6.04 1.40
C ASN A 60 7.79 -5.42 2.61
N GLN A 61 6.53 -4.98 2.45
CA GLN A 61 5.65 -4.52 3.52
C GLN A 61 4.20 -4.85 3.16
N GLY A 62 3.63 -5.87 3.78
CA GLY A 62 2.31 -6.37 3.41
C GLY A 62 2.23 -6.78 1.95
N SER A 63 1.38 -6.14 1.15
CA SER A 63 1.26 -6.38 -0.30
C SER A 63 2.29 -5.62 -1.14
N ILE A 64 2.97 -4.63 -0.54
CA ILE A 64 3.97 -3.80 -1.20
C ILE A 64 5.25 -4.60 -1.40
N ARG A 65 5.76 -4.56 -2.63
CA ARG A 65 7.10 -5.04 -2.97
C ARG A 65 7.82 -4.01 -3.84
N LEU A 66 9.05 -3.68 -3.45
CA LEU A 66 9.93 -2.79 -4.20
C LEU A 66 11.23 -3.53 -4.50
N LEU A 67 11.67 -3.48 -5.76
CA LEU A 67 12.95 -4.03 -6.22
C LEU A 67 13.77 -2.92 -6.84
N ALA A 68 15.06 -2.80 -6.47
CA ALA A 68 15.93 -1.75 -6.94
C ALA A 68 17.41 -2.14 -6.85
N ASP A 69 18.28 -1.39 -7.52
CA ASP A 69 19.73 -1.53 -7.38
C ASP A 69 20.25 -0.80 -6.15
N LYS A 70 19.59 0.30 -5.77
CA LYS A 70 19.91 1.10 -4.61
C LYS A 70 18.66 1.72 -4.00
N VAL A 71 18.58 1.72 -2.68
CA VAL A 71 17.52 2.40 -1.92
C VAL A 71 18.13 3.27 -0.83
N VAL A 72 17.66 4.51 -0.72
CA VAL A 72 17.97 5.42 0.39
C VAL A 72 16.69 5.70 1.16
N VAL A 73 16.70 5.40 2.45
CA VAL A 73 15.61 5.69 3.37
C VAL A 73 16.01 6.89 4.22
N GLU A 74 15.23 7.96 4.16
CA GLU A 74 15.35 9.10 5.04
C GLU A 74 14.46 8.88 6.26
N HIS A 75 15.01 9.08 7.45
CA HIS A 75 14.31 8.92 8.72
C HIS A 75 14.05 10.27 9.37
N ARG A 76 12.99 10.36 10.15
CA ARG A 76 12.83 11.30 11.24
C ARG A 76 12.87 10.52 12.56
N PRO A 77 13.00 11.14 13.74
CA PRO A 77 13.12 10.39 14.98
C PRO A 77 12.09 9.25 15.11
N GLY A 78 12.60 7.99 15.09
CA GLY A 78 11.81 6.78 15.26
C GLY A 78 11.03 6.25 14.06
N GLN A 79 11.04 6.94 12.89
CA GLN A 79 10.22 6.51 11.76
C GLN A 79 10.87 6.81 10.39
N PRO A 80 10.72 5.92 9.39
CA PRO A 80 11.04 6.27 8.01
C PRO A 80 10.08 7.36 7.51
N ARG A 81 10.59 8.28 6.71
CA ARG A 81 9.83 9.40 6.16
C ARG A 81 9.72 9.33 4.64
N LYS A 82 10.82 8.99 4.00
CA LYS A 82 10.93 8.98 2.54
C LYS A 82 11.80 7.83 2.08
N VAL A 83 11.40 7.20 1.01
CA VAL A 83 12.16 6.14 0.34
C VAL A 83 12.47 6.60 -1.07
N ASN A 84 13.77 6.62 -1.43
CA ASN A 84 14.23 6.88 -2.78
C ASN A 84 14.89 5.61 -3.31
N ALA A 85 14.34 5.02 -4.36
CA ALA A 85 14.86 3.84 -5.00
C ALA A 85 15.32 4.16 -6.42
N SER A 86 16.42 3.57 -6.86
CA SER A 86 16.92 3.65 -8.22
C SER A 86 17.28 2.29 -8.76
N GLY A 87 17.07 2.09 -10.09
CA GLY A 87 17.36 0.84 -10.75
C GLY A 87 17.20 0.94 -12.28
N ALA A 88 17.51 -0.14 -12.97
CA ALA A 88 17.44 -0.21 -14.41
C ALA A 88 16.48 -1.31 -14.93
N PRO A 89 15.15 -1.22 -14.68
CA PRO A 89 14.43 -0.25 -13.86
C PRO A 89 14.26 -0.69 -12.39
N ALA A 90 14.00 0.27 -11.51
CA ALA A 90 13.35 -0.02 -10.22
C ALA A 90 11.88 -0.43 -10.44
N LYS A 91 11.37 -1.35 -9.61
CA LYS A 91 10.03 -1.94 -9.76
C LYS A 91 9.25 -1.84 -8.46
N PHE A 92 7.97 -1.52 -8.59
CA PHE A 92 7.03 -1.40 -7.48
C PHE A 92 5.79 -2.26 -7.77
N ARG A 93 5.24 -2.87 -6.73
CA ARG A 93 3.95 -3.57 -6.75
C ARG A 93 3.22 -3.36 -5.44
N GLN A 94 1.89 -3.21 -5.53
CA GLN A 94 0.99 -3.17 -4.37
C GLN A 94 -0.39 -3.68 -4.76
N LEU A 95 -1.08 -4.31 -3.82
CA LEU A 95 -2.51 -4.59 -3.90
C LEU A 95 -3.25 -3.50 -3.11
N PRO A 96 -3.93 -2.54 -3.76
CA PRO A 96 -4.69 -1.51 -3.06
C PRO A 96 -5.83 -2.11 -2.23
N ASP A 97 -6.20 -1.43 -1.14
CA ASP A 97 -7.35 -1.81 -0.32
C ASP A 97 -8.61 -1.91 -1.19
N ASN A 98 -9.43 -2.93 -0.94
CA ASN A 98 -10.65 -3.22 -1.70
C ASN A 98 -10.44 -3.52 -3.19
N SER A 99 -9.21 -3.78 -3.65
CA SER A 99 -8.88 -4.21 -5.02
C SER A 99 -8.56 -5.70 -5.06
N LYS A 100 -8.87 -6.34 -6.20
CA LYS A 100 -8.40 -7.69 -6.53
C LYS A 100 -7.21 -7.67 -7.50
N GLU A 101 -6.84 -6.50 -7.98
CA GLU A 101 -5.81 -6.31 -8.99
C GLU A 101 -4.67 -5.47 -8.44
N TYR A 102 -3.45 -5.91 -8.71
CA TYR A 102 -2.25 -5.19 -8.33
C TYR A 102 -2.09 -3.92 -9.16
N VAL A 103 -1.60 -2.87 -8.50
CA VAL A 103 -0.93 -1.74 -9.15
C VAL A 103 0.55 -2.09 -9.23
N THR A 104 1.13 -1.96 -10.42
CA THR A 104 2.56 -2.17 -10.66
C THR A 104 3.17 -0.96 -11.32
N GLY A 105 4.38 -0.62 -10.96
CA GLY A 105 5.10 0.51 -11.54
C GLY A 105 6.56 0.16 -11.82
N THR A 106 7.11 0.76 -12.87
CA THR A 106 8.54 0.72 -13.18
C THR A 106 9.03 2.10 -13.56
N ALA A 107 10.24 2.46 -13.15
CA ALA A 107 10.91 3.70 -13.54
C ALA A 107 12.42 3.60 -13.27
N ARG A 108 13.19 4.56 -13.72
CA ARG A 108 14.60 4.68 -13.30
C ARG A 108 14.73 5.06 -11.85
N GLN A 109 13.79 5.88 -11.35
CA GLN A 109 13.73 6.30 -9.95
C GLN A 109 12.30 6.22 -9.42
N LEU A 110 12.15 5.76 -8.19
CA LEU A 110 10.92 5.73 -7.43
C LEU A 110 11.12 6.55 -6.16
N HIS A 111 10.22 7.50 -5.90
CA HIS A 111 10.23 8.31 -4.68
C HIS A 111 8.92 8.09 -3.95
N TYR A 112 8.99 7.53 -2.76
CA TYR A 112 7.81 7.29 -1.94
C TYR A 112 7.85 8.18 -0.70
N GLN A 113 6.80 8.96 -0.52
CA GLN A 113 6.56 9.81 0.65
C GLN A 113 5.61 9.08 1.59
N LEU A 114 6.09 8.65 2.77
CA LEU A 114 5.28 7.86 3.68
C LEU A 114 4.13 8.66 4.30
N ASP A 115 4.32 9.96 4.53
CA ASP A 115 3.30 10.81 5.15
C ASP A 115 2.08 11.06 4.26
N SER A 116 2.28 11.25 2.96
CA SER A 116 1.22 11.49 1.98
C SER A 116 0.81 10.23 1.23
N GLU A 117 1.54 9.14 1.42
CA GLU A 117 1.39 7.88 0.67
C GLU A 117 1.44 8.10 -0.85
N GLU A 118 2.25 9.04 -1.29
CA GLU A 118 2.44 9.39 -2.69
C GLU A 118 3.69 8.70 -3.24
N LEU A 119 3.52 7.99 -4.36
CA LEU A 119 4.60 7.38 -5.13
C LEU A 119 4.81 8.16 -6.41
N VAL A 120 6.04 8.64 -6.61
CA VAL A 120 6.49 9.28 -7.85
C VAL A 120 7.38 8.30 -8.59
N LEU A 121 7.03 8.03 -9.85
CA LEU A 121 7.83 7.29 -10.81
C LEU A 121 8.49 8.30 -11.74
N ASP A 122 9.81 8.29 -11.86
CA ASP A 122 10.59 9.26 -12.63
C ASP A 122 11.58 8.56 -13.56
N GLY A 123 11.58 8.98 -14.81
CA GLY A 123 12.40 8.43 -15.89
C GLY A 123 11.89 7.10 -16.45
N ASP A 124 11.42 7.13 -17.71
CA ASP A 124 10.83 5.97 -18.40
C ASP A 124 9.72 5.31 -17.58
N ALA A 125 8.88 6.15 -16.96
CA ALA A 125 7.88 5.72 -16.03
C ALA A 125 6.74 4.96 -16.70
N GLN A 126 6.41 3.80 -16.15
CA GLN A 126 5.24 3.01 -16.52
C GLN A 126 4.46 2.65 -15.25
N LEU A 127 3.15 2.84 -15.27
CA LEU A 127 2.22 2.38 -14.24
C LEU A 127 1.14 1.53 -14.89
N ASN A 128 0.85 0.37 -14.30
CA ASN A 128 -0.29 -0.45 -14.67
C ASN A 128 -1.25 -0.52 -13.48
N GLN A 129 -2.53 -0.30 -13.74
CA GLN A 129 -3.61 -0.42 -12.78
C GLN A 129 -4.70 -1.30 -13.40
N GLY A 130 -4.81 -2.53 -12.93
CA GLY A 130 -5.63 -3.51 -13.58
C GLY A 130 -5.18 -3.74 -15.03
N LYS A 131 -6.08 -3.45 -15.98
CA LYS A 131 -5.79 -3.57 -17.41
C LYS A 131 -5.28 -2.26 -18.05
N ASP A 132 -5.33 -1.15 -17.34
CA ASP A 132 -4.93 0.16 -17.84
C ASP A 132 -3.43 0.37 -17.67
N ARG A 133 -2.80 0.99 -18.67
CA ARG A 133 -1.38 1.27 -18.71
C ARG A 133 -1.12 2.74 -19.01
N PHE A 134 -0.30 3.35 -18.18
CA PHE A 134 0.17 4.72 -18.29
C PHE A 134 1.68 4.72 -18.52
N ASN A 135 2.15 5.45 -19.55
CA ASN A 135 3.58 5.64 -19.84
C ASN A 135 3.86 7.14 -19.98
N SER A 136 4.91 7.60 -19.34
CA SER A 136 5.37 8.99 -19.37
C SER A 136 6.81 9.07 -18.83
N ASP A 137 7.44 10.23 -18.95
CA ASP A 137 8.69 10.53 -18.24
C ASP A 137 8.48 10.61 -16.71
N ARG A 138 7.26 11.03 -16.28
CA ARG A 138 6.93 11.19 -14.87
C ARG A 138 5.48 10.84 -14.59
N ILE A 139 5.25 10.01 -13.57
CA ILE A 139 3.92 9.60 -13.08
C ILE A 139 3.90 9.78 -11.57
N VAL A 140 2.81 10.35 -11.06
CA VAL A 140 2.51 10.47 -9.62
C VAL A 140 1.28 9.62 -9.32
N TYR A 141 1.41 8.72 -8.37
CA TYR A 141 0.33 7.87 -7.88
C TYR A 141 0.05 8.19 -6.40
N ASP A 142 -1.12 8.78 -6.14
CA ASP A 142 -1.67 8.96 -4.79
C ASP A 142 -2.37 7.66 -4.38
N ARG A 143 -1.77 6.93 -3.44
CA ARG A 143 -2.25 5.60 -3.03
C ARG A 143 -3.55 5.66 -2.24
N VAL A 144 -3.73 6.73 -1.44
CA VAL A 144 -4.93 6.92 -0.60
C VAL A 144 -6.15 7.20 -1.44
N LYS A 145 -6.00 8.08 -2.44
CA LYS A 145 -7.11 8.48 -3.34
C LYS A 145 -7.23 7.60 -4.57
N ALA A 146 -6.28 6.69 -4.80
CA ALA A 146 -6.15 5.91 -6.04
C ALA A 146 -6.13 6.80 -7.30
N VAL A 147 -5.46 7.95 -7.23
CA VAL A 147 -5.38 8.95 -8.31
C VAL A 147 -4.03 8.85 -9.00
N VAL A 148 -4.06 8.74 -10.33
CA VAL A 148 -2.87 8.77 -11.19
C VAL A 148 -2.79 10.12 -11.90
N LYS A 149 -1.64 10.79 -11.83
CA LYS A 149 -1.29 11.96 -12.62
C LYS A 149 -0.06 11.62 -13.47
N ALA A 150 -0.02 12.04 -14.73
CA ALA A 150 1.10 11.76 -15.61
C ALA A 150 1.39 12.95 -16.53
N GLY A 151 2.61 13.04 -17.08
CA GLY A 151 3.06 14.14 -17.93
C GLY A 151 2.97 15.48 -17.22
N ALA A 152 2.45 16.52 -17.87
CA ALA A 152 2.36 17.87 -17.32
C ALA A 152 1.61 17.94 -15.98
N ALA A 153 0.58 17.10 -15.78
CA ALA A 153 -0.15 17.02 -14.50
C ALA A 153 0.71 16.46 -13.35
N ALA A 154 1.78 15.73 -13.67
CA ALA A 154 2.78 15.22 -12.75
C ALA A 154 4.09 16.05 -12.77
N GLN A 155 4.08 17.23 -13.40
CA GLN A 155 5.26 18.05 -13.67
C GLN A 155 6.31 17.37 -14.59
N GLY A 156 5.87 16.42 -15.38
CA GLY A 156 6.67 15.82 -16.44
C GLY A 156 6.74 16.72 -17.69
N LYS A 157 7.65 16.39 -18.60
CA LYS A 157 7.92 17.17 -19.84
C LYS A 157 7.39 16.49 -21.08
N GLU A 158 7.21 15.17 -21.03
CA GLU A 158 6.81 14.36 -22.17
C GLU A 158 5.29 14.14 -22.25
N ARG A 159 4.85 13.73 -23.43
CA ARG A 159 3.45 13.36 -23.65
C ARG A 159 3.14 12.04 -22.93
N VAL A 160 1.95 11.95 -22.38
CA VAL A 160 1.43 10.72 -21.76
C VAL A 160 0.87 9.81 -22.85
N ARG A 161 1.20 8.51 -22.79
CA ARG A 161 0.53 7.47 -23.53
C ARG A 161 -0.32 6.65 -22.55
N VAL A 162 -1.62 6.59 -22.79
CA VAL A 162 -2.54 5.77 -21.98
C VAL A 162 -3.13 4.69 -22.89
N THR A 163 -3.11 3.44 -22.41
CA THR A 163 -3.81 2.33 -23.05
C THR A 163 -4.88 1.86 -22.08
N ILE A 164 -6.15 1.98 -22.48
CA ILE A 164 -7.32 1.53 -21.69
C ILE A 164 -7.87 0.29 -22.39
N GLN A 165 -8.06 -0.79 -21.65
CA GLN A 165 -8.69 -2.00 -22.17
C GLN A 165 -10.19 -1.96 -21.88
N PRO A 166 -11.05 -2.01 -22.92
CA PRO A 166 -12.50 -2.09 -22.69
C PRO A 166 -12.84 -3.31 -21.84
N GLY A 167 -13.59 -3.10 -20.77
CA GLY A 167 -14.09 -4.20 -19.96
C GLY A 167 -14.93 -5.14 -20.83
N GLN A 168 -14.64 -6.44 -20.79
CA GLN A 168 -15.59 -7.42 -21.30
C GLN A 168 -16.80 -7.40 -20.36
N ARG A 169 -17.96 -7.02 -20.92
CA ARG A 169 -19.25 -7.08 -20.24
C ARG A 169 -19.72 -8.52 -20.14
#